data_b9d228845bb2a504f476da4e09eaf979
#
_entry.id   b9d228845bb2a504f476da4e09eaf979
#
_cell.length_a   1.000
_cell.length_b   1.000
_cell.length_c   1.000
_cell.angle_alpha   90.00
_cell.angle_beta   90.00
_cell.angle_gamma   90.00
#
_symmetry.space_group_name_H-M   'P 1'
#
loop_
_entity.id
_entity.type
_entity.pdbx_description
1 polymer ?
#
loop_
_entity_poly.entity_id
_entity_poly.type
_entity_poly.pdbx_seq_one_letter_code
_entity_poly.pdbx_strand_id
1 'polypeptide(L)'
;MWIVRNAYFEKAVKYARMHGSLNLAVGGGSRDVTDGIRKYGIVPTEVYPGLCYGTDLPDFTEIDRVVKGYMDAVIAGDKLTTAWQRGLDAVLDAYLGPKPEKFTWKGKEYTPQSFAASLGLDMDDYVEISSYTHHPFYEEFILEVPDNWMWGTVWNLPLDEMMAVVDNALANDYTVLWGTDVS
;
A
#
# COMPACT_ATOMS: atom_id res chain seq x y z
N MET A 1 5.75 0.24 8.81
CA MET A 1 6.64 0.46 7.62
C MET A 1 6.68 -0.73 6.66
N TRP A 2 6.35 -1.95 7.11
CA TRP A 2 6.32 -3.14 6.24
C TRP A 2 5.47 -2.97 4.96
N ILE A 3 4.24 -2.47 5.09
CA ILE A 3 3.35 -2.21 3.94
C ILE A 3 3.95 -1.16 3.01
N VAL A 4 4.46 -0.06 3.58
CA VAL A 4 5.10 1.03 2.81
C VAL A 4 6.26 0.52 1.95
N ARG A 5 7.16 -0.29 2.54
CA ARG A 5 8.30 -0.91 1.85
C ARG A 5 7.87 -1.74 0.64
N ASN A 6 6.84 -2.58 0.84
CA ASN A 6 6.33 -3.43 -0.23
C ASN A 6 5.55 -2.62 -1.29
N ALA A 7 4.79 -1.60 -0.87
CA ALA A 7 4.09 -0.70 -1.79
C ALA A 7 5.07 0.06 -2.71
N TYR A 8 6.19 0.57 -2.18
CA TYR A 8 7.23 1.18 -3.02
C TYR A 8 7.71 0.23 -4.13
N PHE A 9 8.00 -1.02 -3.77
CA PHE A 9 8.47 -2.01 -4.74
C PHE A 9 7.42 -2.31 -5.81
N GLU A 10 6.18 -2.59 -5.41
CA GLU A 10 5.09 -2.91 -6.34
C GLU A 10 4.75 -1.73 -7.26
N LYS A 11 4.73 -0.53 -6.70
CA LYS A 11 4.48 0.71 -7.44
C LYS A 11 5.57 0.94 -8.49
N ALA A 12 6.84 0.72 -8.13
CA ALA A 12 7.96 0.82 -9.04
C ALA A 12 7.91 -0.25 -10.15
N VAL A 13 7.50 -1.48 -9.83
CA VAL A 13 7.28 -2.54 -10.83
C VAL A 13 6.19 -2.12 -11.82
N LYS A 14 5.08 -1.58 -11.32
CA LYS A 14 4.00 -1.09 -12.18
C LYS A 14 4.45 0.12 -13.02
N TYR A 15 5.20 1.04 -12.41
CA TYR A 15 5.79 2.18 -13.12
C TYR A 15 6.65 1.74 -14.30
N ALA A 16 7.52 0.74 -14.11
CA ALA A 16 8.32 0.18 -15.20
C ALA A 16 7.45 -0.44 -16.31
N ARG A 17 6.41 -1.22 -15.95
CA ARG A 17 5.45 -1.82 -16.90
C ARG A 17 4.65 -0.77 -17.68
N MET A 18 4.38 0.37 -17.05
CA MET A 18 3.64 1.49 -17.64
C MET A 18 4.55 2.49 -18.38
N HIS A 19 5.83 2.16 -18.54
CA HIS A 19 6.82 3.02 -19.18
C HIS A 19 6.84 4.46 -18.61
N GLY A 20 6.72 4.59 -17.30
CA GLY A 20 6.71 5.87 -16.60
C GLY A 20 5.36 6.59 -16.54
N SER A 21 4.31 6.04 -17.16
CA SER A 21 2.98 6.63 -17.19
C SER A 21 2.15 6.29 -15.92
N LEU A 22 2.78 6.44 -14.75
CA LEU A 22 2.17 6.21 -13.45
C LEU A 22 2.72 7.23 -12.46
N ASN A 23 1.89 7.70 -11.52
CA ASN A 23 2.40 8.49 -10.40
C ASN A 23 3.23 7.61 -9.45
N LEU A 24 4.55 7.84 -9.42
CA LEU A 24 5.50 7.14 -8.54
C LEU A 24 5.85 8.01 -7.31
N ALA A 25 4.93 8.84 -6.86
CA ALA A 25 5.09 9.62 -5.63
C ALA A 25 4.54 8.84 -4.42
N VAL A 26 4.71 9.40 -3.21
CA VAL A 26 4.04 8.96 -1.98
C VAL A 26 2.54 8.97 -2.21
N GLY A 27 1.84 8.10 -1.51
CA GLY A 27 0.39 7.97 -1.59
C GLY A 27 -0.01 6.55 -2.00
N GLY A 28 -1.24 6.20 -1.72
CA GLY A 28 -1.83 4.89 -1.99
C GLY A 28 -3.24 4.82 -1.44
N GLY A 29 -4.01 3.85 -1.90
CA GLY A 29 -5.35 3.54 -1.39
C GLY A 29 -5.31 2.57 -0.21
N SER A 30 -6.42 2.46 0.52
CA SER A 30 -6.60 1.47 1.59
C SER A 30 -6.46 0.04 1.05
N ARG A 31 -6.84 -0.20 -0.18
CA ARG A 31 -6.66 -1.49 -0.87
C ARG A 31 -5.20 -1.93 -0.96
N ASP A 32 -4.26 -0.99 -1.07
CA ASP A 32 -2.83 -1.31 -1.07
C ASP A 32 -2.41 -2.02 0.22
N VAL A 33 -3.05 -1.69 1.35
CA VAL A 33 -2.81 -2.32 2.64
C VAL A 33 -3.35 -3.75 2.64
N THR A 34 -4.60 -3.96 2.27
CA THR A 34 -5.23 -5.29 2.26
C THR A 34 -4.54 -6.24 1.27
N ASP A 35 -4.26 -5.79 0.05
CA ASP A 35 -3.54 -6.55 -0.96
C ASP A 35 -2.08 -6.78 -0.55
N GLY A 36 -1.45 -5.80 0.11
CA GLY A 36 -0.12 -5.94 0.70
C GLY A 36 -0.08 -7.02 1.77
N ILE A 37 -1.08 -7.08 2.66
CA ILE A 37 -1.17 -8.12 3.70
C ILE A 37 -1.41 -9.51 3.08
N ARG A 38 -2.31 -9.63 2.09
CA ARG A 38 -2.52 -10.89 1.37
C ARG A 38 -1.22 -11.41 0.76
N LYS A 39 -0.47 -10.55 0.11
CA LYS A 39 0.72 -10.94 -0.65
C LYS A 39 1.95 -11.15 0.22
N TYR A 40 2.18 -10.27 1.17
CA TYR A 40 3.42 -10.17 1.92
C TYR A 40 3.28 -10.50 3.41
N GLY A 41 2.06 -10.72 3.89
CA GLY A 41 1.80 -10.79 5.32
C GLY A 41 1.99 -9.44 6.01
N ILE A 42 2.19 -9.46 7.32
CA ILE A 42 2.40 -8.26 8.12
C ILE A 42 3.50 -8.49 9.16
N VAL A 43 4.19 -7.41 9.53
CA VAL A 43 5.23 -7.40 10.55
C VAL A 43 4.93 -6.27 11.53
N PRO A 44 5.05 -6.50 12.86
CA PRO A 44 4.87 -5.45 13.86
C PRO A 44 5.83 -4.28 13.65
N THR A 45 5.38 -3.07 13.95
CA THR A 45 6.20 -1.85 13.79
C THR A 45 7.48 -1.90 14.62
N GLU A 46 7.43 -2.51 15.79
CA GLU A 46 8.60 -2.66 16.68
C GLU A 46 9.67 -3.58 16.10
N VAL A 47 9.28 -4.52 15.24
CA VAL A 47 10.20 -5.43 14.53
C VAL A 47 10.72 -4.79 13.25
N TYR A 48 9.89 -4.01 12.57
CA TYR A 48 10.24 -3.36 11.32
C TYR A 48 9.83 -1.87 11.35
N PRO A 49 10.57 -1.03 12.08
CA PRO A 49 10.27 0.40 12.17
C PRO A 49 10.52 1.16 10.87
N GLY A 50 11.43 0.68 10.02
CA GLY A 50 11.74 1.29 8.73
C GLY A 50 12.37 2.68 8.84
N LEU A 51 13.21 2.91 9.85
CA LEU A 51 13.85 4.19 10.15
C LEU A 51 15.38 4.02 10.12
N CYS A 52 15.96 3.69 8.95
CA CYS A 52 17.40 3.44 8.80
C CYS A 52 18.18 4.66 8.29
N TYR A 53 17.58 5.85 8.27
CA TYR A 53 18.16 7.07 7.74
C TYR A 53 18.41 8.17 8.78
N GLY A 54 18.48 7.80 10.06
CA GLY A 54 18.94 8.69 11.14
C GLY A 54 17.90 9.67 11.67
N THR A 55 16.61 9.41 11.45
CA THR A 55 15.50 10.19 12.03
C THR A 55 14.65 9.32 12.95
N ASP A 56 13.97 9.95 13.91
CA ASP A 56 13.03 9.28 14.82
C ASP A 56 11.60 9.21 14.25
N LEU A 57 11.34 9.99 13.21
CA LEU A 57 10.04 10.05 12.52
C LEU A 57 10.22 9.73 11.04
N PRO A 58 9.21 9.14 10.38
CA PRO A 58 9.24 8.89 8.96
C PRO A 58 9.37 10.19 8.16
N ASP A 59 10.38 10.25 7.28
CA ASP A 59 10.55 11.30 6.28
C ASP A 59 10.83 10.65 4.92
N PHE A 60 9.87 10.77 4.01
CA PHE A 60 9.94 10.15 2.70
C PHE A 60 10.51 11.08 1.62
N THR A 61 10.88 12.31 1.97
CA THR A 61 11.27 13.34 1.00
C THR A 61 12.47 12.91 0.14
N GLU A 62 13.47 12.30 0.75
CA GLU A 62 14.67 11.85 0.02
C GLU A 62 14.43 10.54 -0.71
N ILE A 63 13.88 9.54 -0.05
CA ILE A 63 13.63 8.22 -0.65
C ILE A 63 12.73 8.29 -1.87
N ASP A 64 11.71 9.15 -1.87
CA ASP A 64 10.82 9.37 -3.01
C ASP A 64 11.60 9.84 -4.24
N ARG A 65 12.47 10.84 -4.05
CA ARG A 65 13.28 11.39 -5.13
C ARG A 65 14.29 10.36 -5.64
N VAL A 66 14.90 9.60 -4.73
CA VAL A 66 15.88 8.55 -5.08
C VAL A 66 15.20 7.43 -5.84
N VAL A 67 14.08 6.91 -5.35
CA VAL A 67 13.32 5.85 -6.04
C VAL A 67 12.82 6.34 -7.40
N LYS A 68 12.27 7.56 -7.48
CA LYS A 68 11.83 8.16 -8.76
C LYS A 68 12.99 8.29 -9.74
N GLY A 69 14.12 8.87 -9.33
CA GLY A 69 15.29 9.04 -10.19
C GLY A 69 15.90 7.71 -10.64
N TYR A 70 15.96 6.73 -9.72
CA TYR A 70 16.38 5.37 -10.04
C TYR A 70 15.50 4.74 -11.12
N MET A 71 14.19 4.80 -10.94
CA MET A 71 13.25 4.19 -11.87
C MET A 71 13.20 4.93 -13.22
N ASP A 72 13.34 6.25 -13.23
CA ASP A 72 13.44 7.02 -14.47
C ASP A 72 14.70 6.60 -15.29
N ALA A 73 15.83 6.40 -14.61
CA ALA A 73 17.03 5.90 -15.26
C ALA A 73 16.85 4.46 -15.80
N VAL A 74 16.16 3.61 -15.05
CA VAL A 74 15.84 2.22 -15.47
C VAL A 74 15.00 2.20 -16.74
N ILE A 75 13.91 2.98 -16.78
CA ILE A 75 12.99 2.97 -17.94
C ILE A 75 13.51 3.74 -19.16
N ALA A 76 14.52 4.60 -18.98
CA ALA A 76 15.16 5.28 -20.09
C ALA A 76 16.04 4.35 -20.95
N GLY A 77 16.34 3.15 -20.48
CA GLY A 77 17.11 2.16 -21.23
C GLY A 77 16.25 1.38 -22.23
N ASP A 78 16.85 1.00 -23.37
CA ASP A 78 16.16 0.25 -24.42
C ASP A 78 15.82 -1.19 -24.03
N LYS A 79 16.54 -1.74 -23.05
CA LYS A 79 16.34 -3.13 -22.57
C LYS A 79 16.40 -3.19 -21.06
N LEU A 80 15.33 -3.68 -20.47
CA LEU A 80 15.28 -3.96 -19.03
C LEU A 80 15.91 -5.32 -18.73
N THR A 81 16.74 -5.36 -17.70
CA THR A 81 17.25 -6.60 -17.10
C THR A 81 16.52 -6.83 -15.78
N THR A 82 16.71 -7.98 -15.14
CA THR A 82 16.16 -8.22 -13.79
C THR A 82 17.00 -7.60 -12.68
N ALA A 83 18.17 -7.03 -13.00
CA ALA A 83 19.09 -6.43 -12.03
C ALA A 83 18.50 -5.20 -11.33
N TRP A 84 17.67 -4.42 -12.03
CA TRP A 84 17.06 -3.23 -11.46
C TRP A 84 16.18 -3.51 -10.24
N GLN A 85 15.49 -4.68 -10.20
CA GLN A 85 14.68 -5.04 -9.04
C GLN A 85 15.54 -5.25 -7.80
N ARG A 86 16.68 -5.93 -7.94
CA ARG A 86 17.64 -6.08 -6.82
C ARG A 86 18.27 -4.75 -6.42
N GLY A 87 18.57 -3.88 -7.39
CA GLY A 87 19.05 -2.54 -7.12
C GLY A 87 18.03 -1.69 -6.36
N LEU A 88 16.76 -1.75 -6.75
CA LEU A 88 15.67 -1.10 -6.04
C LEU A 88 15.52 -1.64 -4.62
N ASP A 89 15.54 -2.98 -4.45
CA ASP A 89 15.51 -3.59 -3.12
C ASP A 89 16.65 -3.09 -2.23
N ALA A 90 17.87 -2.99 -2.77
CA ALA A 90 19.01 -2.46 -2.02
C ALA A 90 18.83 -0.97 -1.63
N VAL A 91 18.27 -0.15 -2.51
CA VAL A 91 17.91 1.24 -2.18
C VAL A 91 16.89 1.26 -1.05
N LEU A 92 15.81 0.51 -1.17
CA LEU A 92 14.78 0.46 -0.13
C LEU A 92 15.31 -0.11 1.20
N ASP A 93 16.23 -1.07 1.15
CA ASP A 93 16.88 -1.62 2.35
C ASP A 93 17.76 -0.59 3.06
N ALA A 94 18.43 0.30 2.30
CA ALA A 94 19.24 1.37 2.88
C ALA A 94 18.41 2.35 3.71
N TYR A 95 17.19 2.67 3.27
CA TYR A 95 16.31 3.63 3.95
C TYR A 95 15.40 2.96 4.99
N LEU A 96 14.82 1.81 4.67
CA LEU A 96 13.74 1.19 5.44
C LEU A 96 14.18 -0.08 6.17
N GLY A 97 15.41 -0.53 5.90
CA GLY A 97 15.96 -1.77 6.44
C GLY A 97 15.60 -3.02 5.62
N PRO A 98 16.40 -4.08 5.74
CA PRO A 98 16.15 -5.34 5.06
C PRO A 98 14.88 -6.02 5.58
N LYS A 99 14.13 -6.64 4.68
CA LYS A 99 12.90 -7.35 5.03
C LYS A 99 13.23 -8.62 5.84
N PRO A 100 12.68 -8.78 7.06
CA PRO A 100 12.86 -10.02 7.80
C PRO A 100 12.09 -11.16 7.13
N GLU A 101 12.76 -12.29 6.90
CA GLU A 101 12.10 -13.53 6.49
C GLU A 101 11.37 -14.17 7.67
N LYS A 102 11.96 -14.05 8.87
CA LYS A 102 11.43 -14.52 10.15
C LYS A 102 11.72 -13.50 11.23
N PHE A 103 10.90 -13.47 12.25
CA PHE A 103 11.08 -12.62 13.42
C PHE A 103 10.45 -13.24 14.67
N THR A 104 10.91 -12.80 15.84
CA THR A 104 10.31 -13.19 17.12
C THR A 104 9.41 -12.09 17.64
N TRP A 105 8.17 -12.44 17.96
CA TRP A 105 7.19 -11.55 18.58
C TRP A 105 6.58 -12.20 19.81
N LYS A 106 6.70 -11.54 20.96
CA LYS A 106 6.21 -12.04 22.26
C LYS A 106 6.65 -13.48 22.56
N GLY A 107 7.92 -13.79 22.26
CA GLY A 107 8.52 -15.09 22.54
C GLY A 107 8.21 -16.22 21.55
N LYS A 108 7.48 -15.92 20.45
CA LYS A 108 7.17 -16.88 19.39
C LYS A 108 7.77 -16.44 18.06
N GLU A 109 8.31 -17.39 17.30
CA GLU A 109 8.84 -17.15 15.95
C GLU A 109 7.69 -17.13 14.92
N TYR A 110 7.77 -16.19 14.00
CA TYR A 110 6.83 -16.01 12.89
C TYR A 110 7.55 -15.70 11.58
N THR A 111 6.92 -16.06 10.46
CA THR A 111 7.10 -15.37 9.18
C THR A 111 6.05 -14.27 9.07
N PRO A 112 6.20 -13.27 8.16
CA PRO A 112 5.17 -12.25 7.96
C PRO A 112 3.78 -12.83 7.68
N GLN A 113 3.70 -13.90 6.87
CA GLN A 113 2.44 -14.58 6.55
C GLN A 113 1.85 -15.33 7.76
N SER A 114 2.69 -16.06 8.52
CA SER A 114 2.20 -16.77 9.69
C SER A 114 1.76 -15.82 10.80
N PHE A 115 2.34 -14.63 10.87
CA PHE A 115 1.91 -13.60 11.80
C PHE A 115 0.55 -13.01 11.38
N ALA A 116 0.38 -12.65 10.09
CA ALA A 116 -0.91 -12.21 9.56
C ALA A 116 -2.03 -13.24 9.85
N ALA A 117 -1.78 -14.51 9.56
CA ALA A 117 -2.73 -15.59 9.85
C ALA A 117 -3.06 -15.71 11.36
N SER A 118 -2.09 -15.46 12.23
CA SER A 118 -2.29 -15.53 13.69
C SER A 118 -3.17 -14.42 14.26
N LEU A 119 -3.37 -13.34 13.50
CA LEU A 119 -4.22 -12.22 13.89
C LEU A 119 -5.71 -12.49 13.61
N GLY A 120 -6.03 -13.55 12.86
CA GLY A 120 -7.40 -13.87 12.48
C GLY A 120 -8.05 -12.85 11.54
N LEU A 121 -7.24 -12.05 10.85
CA LEU A 121 -7.72 -11.06 9.90
C LEU A 121 -7.98 -11.73 8.54
N ASP A 122 -9.20 -11.63 8.05
CA ASP A 122 -9.53 -11.95 6.66
C ASP A 122 -9.60 -10.64 5.86
N MET A 123 -8.74 -10.51 4.85
CA MET A 123 -8.71 -9.30 4.02
C MET A 123 -9.91 -9.20 3.08
N ASP A 124 -10.68 -10.28 2.93
CA ASP A 124 -11.91 -10.28 2.14
C ASP A 124 -13.12 -9.71 2.92
N ASP A 125 -12.97 -9.54 4.25
CA ASP A 125 -13.97 -8.83 5.08
C ASP A 125 -13.92 -7.30 4.89
N TYR A 126 -12.88 -6.78 4.23
CA TYR A 126 -12.71 -5.35 3.98
C TYR A 126 -13.30 -4.95 2.63
N VAL A 127 -14.22 -4.01 2.64
CA VAL A 127 -14.86 -3.47 1.45
C VAL A 127 -14.63 -1.97 1.35
N GLU A 128 -14.35 -1.49 0.15
CA GLU A 128 -14.26 -0.06 -0.13
C GLU A 128 -15.56 0.41 -0.78
N ILE A 129 -16.17 1.43 -0.20
CA ILE A 129 -17.40 2.04 -0.68
C ILE A 129 -17.19 3.53 -0.97
N SER A 130 -17.94 4.05 -1.92
CA SER A 130 -17.88 5.45 -2.33
C SER A 130 -19.26 5.94 -2.77
N SER A 131 -19.39 7.23 -3.01
CA SER A 131 -20.63 7.82 -3.53
C SER A 131 -20.33 8.86 -4.60
N TYR A 132 -20.40 8.44 -5.86
CA TYR A 132 -20.19 9.30 -7.03
C TYR A 132 -21.37 9.26 -7.97
N THR A 133 -21.90 10.42 -8.34
CA THR A 133 -23.09 10.55 -9.20
C THR A 133 -22.82 10.32 -10.68
N HIS A 134 -21.56 10.31 -11.10
CA HIS A 134 -21.16 10.09 -12.50
C HIS A 134 -20.90 8.62 -12.85
N HIS A 135 -20.99 7.72 -11.85
CA HIS A 135 -20.97 6.27 -12.05
C HIS A 135 -22.30 5.64 -11.63
N PRO A 136 -22.71 4.50 -12.21
CA PRO A 136 -23.90 3.78 -11.77
C PRO A 136 -23.81 3.41 -10.30
N PHE A 137 -24.89 3.57 -9.56
CA PHE A 137 -24.98 3.06 -8.20
C PHE A 137 -25.16 1.54 -8.19
N TYR A 138 -24.72 0.91 -7.10
CA TYR A 138 -24.75 -0.53 -6.87
C TYR A 138 -23.87 -1.34 -7.83
N GLU A 139 -22.86 -0.71 -8.37
CA GLU A 139 -21.83 -1.32 -9.23
C GLU A 139 -20.44 -0.94 -8.73
N GLU A 140 -19.44 -1.75 -9.06
CA GLU A 140 -18.04 -1.41 -8.85
C GLU A 140 -17.52 -0.54 -9.99
N PHE A 141 -16.69 0.43 -9.66
CA PHE A 141 -15.93 1.20 -10.65
C PHE A 141 -14.49 1.42 -10.16
N ILE A 142 -13.58 1.72 -11.08
CA ILE A 142 -12.20 2.08 -10.73
C ILE A 142 -12.22 3.52 -10.22
N LEU A 143 -11.78 3.71 -8.99
CA LEU A 143 -11.67 5.05 -8.41
C LEU A 143 -10.59 5.87 -9.15
N GLU A 144 -11.00 6.94 -9.80
CA GLU A 144 -10.19 7.75 -10.73
C GLU A 144 -9.40 8.83 -9.98
N VAL A 145 -8.56 8.40 -9.04
CA VAL A 145 -7.65 9.29 -8.31
C VAL A 145 -6.19 8.85 -8.52
N PRO A 146 -5.22 9.80 -8.56
CA PRO A 146 -3.82 9.48 -8.82
C PRO A 146 -3.21 8.47 -7.83
N ASP A 147 -3.68 8.45 -6.60
CA ASP A 147 -3.21 7.53 -5.55
C ASP A 147 -3.75 6.11 -5.70
N ASN A 148 -4.81 5.91 -6.50
CA ASN A 148 -5.27 4.58 -6.88
C ASN A 148 -4.40 3.97 -7.99
N TRP A 149 -3.11 3.87 -7.72
CA TRP A 149 -2.14 3.36 -8.68
C TRP A 149 -2.35 1.87 -9.03
N MET A 150 -3.02 1.11 -8.18
CA MET A 150 -3.39 -0.29 -8.42
C MET A 150 -4.60 -0.44 -9.34
N TRP A 151 -5.37 0.64 -9.55
CA TRP A 151 -6.67 0.63 -10.23
C TRP A 151 -7.70 -0.23 -9.50
N GLY A 152 -7.67 -0.14 -8.17
CA GLY A 152 -8.64 -0.81 -7.31
C GLY A 152 -10.05 -0.31 -7.59
N THR A 153 -11.01 -1.23 -7.50
CA THR A 153 -12.44 -0.91 -7.62
C THR A 153 -13.03 -0.61 -6.26
N VAL A 154 -14.05 0.25 -6.24
CA VAL A 154 -14.86 0.59 -5.09
C VAL A 154 -16.34 0.38 -5.43
N TRP A 155 -17.14 -0.01 -4.47
CA TRP A 155 -18.59 -0.07 -4.62
C TRP A 155 -19.19 1.33 -4.58
N ASN A 156 -20.03 1.66 -5.54
CA ASN A 156 -20.72 2.95 -5.61
C ASN A 156 -22.12 2.85 -5.01
N LEU A 157 -22.39 3.66 -3.99
CA LEU A 157 -23.69 3.70 -3.31
C LEU A 157 -24.26 5.12 -3.33
N PRO A 158 -25.59 5.29 -3.28
CA PRO A 158 -26.16 6.59 -2.93
C PRO A 158 -25.61 7.10 -1.59
N LEU A 159 -25.41 8.41 -1.45
CA LEU A 159 -24.75 8.99 -0.28
C LEU A 159 -25.45 8.59 1.04
N ASP A 160 -26.78 8.65 1.06
CA ASP A 160 -27.54 8.31 2.26
C ASP A 160 -27.37 6.84 2.67
N GLU A 161 -27.27 5.94 1.68
CA GLU A 161 -27.04 4.51 1.93
C GLU A 161 -25.59 4.24 2.37
N MET A 162 -24.61 4.92 1.73
CA MET A 162 -23.23 4.86 2.17
C MET A 162 -23.09 5.30 3.63
N MET A 163 -23.73 6.41 4.01
CA MET A 163 -23.73 6.88 5.39
C MET A 163 -24.44 5.89 6.35
N ALA A 164 -25.53 5.27 5.92
CA ALA A 164 -26.18 4.23 6.71
C ALA A 164 -25.30 3.00 6.95
N VAL A 165 -24.46 2.61 5.96
CA VAL A 165 -23.45 1.55 6.13
C VAL A 165 -22.40 1.95 7.16
N VAL A 166 -21.89 3.20 7.09
CA VAL A 166 -20.92 3.74 8.05
C VAL A 166 -21.52 3.75 9.47
N ASP A 167 -22.73 4.26 9.64
CA ASP A 167 -23.42 4.31 10.93
C ASP A 167 -23.65 2.91 11.50
N ASN A 168 -24.06 1.95 10.65
CA ASN A 168 -24.22 0.56 11.07
C ASN A 168 -22.89 -0.08 11.49
N ALA A 169 -21.80 0.18 10.77
CA ALA A 169 -20.47 -0.31 11.14
C ALA A 169 -20.06 0.21 12.52
N LEU A 170 -20.19 1.50 12.76
CA LEU A 170 -19.86 2.13 14.04
C LEU A 170 -20.76 1.62 15.19
N ALA A 171 -22.05 1.40 14.93
CA ALA A 171 -22.98 0.86 15.92
C ALA A 171 -22.68 -0.60 16.29
N ASN A 172 -21.91 -1.33 15.48
CA ASN A 172 -21.48 -2.71 15.72
C ASN A 172 -19.99 -2.83 16.08
N ASP A 173 -19.40 -1.76 16.61
CA ASP A 173 -18.01 -1.70 17.09
C ASP A 173 -16.94 -1.91 15.99
N TYR A 174 -17.27 -1.70 14.72
CA TYR A 174 -16.29 -1.64 13.64
C TYR A 174 -15.71 -0.24 13.50
N THR A 175 -14.45 -0.18 13.08
CA THR A 175 -13.82 1.08 12.69
C THR A 175 -13.97 1.33 11.20
N VAL A 176 -14.08 2.62 10.83
CA VAL A 176 -14.18 3.05 9.44
C VAL A 176 -12.96 3.90 9.10
N LEU A 177 -12.23 3.52 8.04
CA LEU A 177 -11.20 4.38 7.46
C LEU A 177 -11.87 5.32 6.46
N TRP A 178 -11.80 6.62 6.74
CA TRP A 178 -12.42 7.67 5.93
C TRP A 178 -11.37 8.42 5.14
N GLY A 179 -11.47 8.38 3.81
CA GLY A 179 -10.68 9.22 2.90
C GLY A 179 -11.58 10.27 2.26
N THR A 180 -11.22 11.54 2.37
CA THR A 180 -11.99 12.63 1.77
C THR A 180 -11.09 13.78 1.36
N ASP A 181 -11.53 14.56 0.38
CA ASP A 181 -10.96 15.85 0.05
C ASP A 181 -11.46 16.88 1.08
N VAL A 182 -10.55 17.68 1.60
CA VAL A 182 -10.81 18.72 2.60
C VAL A 182 -10.51 20.14 2.07
N SER A 183 -10.29 20.26 0.75
CA SER A 183 -10.00 21.55 0.09
C SER A 183 -11.25 22.43 -0.09
#